data_8273ff7760a86a1b9ecbbab947a794f2
#
_entry.id   8273ff7760a86a1b9ecbbab947a794f2
#
_cell.length_a   1.000
_cell.length_b   1.000
_cell.length_c   1.000
_cell.angle_alpha   90.00
_cell.angle_beta   90.00
_cell.angle_gamma   90.00
#
_symmetry.space_group_name_H-M   'P 1'
#
loop_
_entity.id
_entity.type
_entity.pdbx_description
1 polymer ?
#
loop_
_entity_poly.entity_id
_entity_poly.type
_entity_poly.pdbx_seq_one_letter_code
_entity_poly.pdbx_strand_id
1 'polypeptide(L)'
;NNSSPGQVMLQTPADGSTFEVTVDENGEPNNLDTEVQFFWTQANDPDNDVVHYHVHALGHMEGDTLMEVEAPVMAQPNPSFEDNAGTDTPLAPWGTWPPENANFSFESNGNGIYGSEETLTVYDGEHCLKIWGLYAEPYPNVQPVYQGHSVEALGLEPGDVVAIEGHMMSHADDWIGQGMNEAYLFVSFFNADWAFLGSSLSHKMDRTMPPSEWHQFFALGVVPEGAVHMNAGVEYMQMSGNDHGSVYFDDVNMFIPVTQSIMRVSYEDMVMEAMEDSVHHMTVDWNVMAMDVWDATPSSNGPFQFTMDLSSAFEELGVDGDLIPDVFALHNNYPNPFNPVTNITYDIPEVANVSLDIYNVMGQKVRTLVAGSHEPGRYRVLWNATNDFGEGLSSGMYIYKIQAGDFVSVKKLILMK
;
A
#
# COMPACT_ATOMS: atom_id res chain seq x y z
N ASN A 1 25.96 -7.31 -20.37
CA ASN A 1 25.13 -8.40 -19.81
C ASN A 1 25.09 -8.18 -18.31
N ASN A 2 23.94 -7.89 -17.74
CA ASN A 2 23.74 -7.88 -16.32
C ASN A 2 23.51 -9.31 -15.82
N SER A 3 23.94 -9.61 -14.62
CA SER A 3 23.70 -10.89 -13.94
C SER A 3 22.87 -10.59 -12.69
N SER A 4 21.84 -11.37 -12.44
CA SER A 4 20.97 -11.19 -11.27
C SER A 4 21.77 -11.21 -9.96
N PRO A 5 21.34 -10.43 -8.94
CA PRO A 5 21.97 -10.50 -7.62
C PRO A 5 21.90 -11.90 -7.03
N GLY A 6 22.86 -12.22 -6.18
CA GLY A 6 22.90 -13.49 -5.46
C GLY A 6 21.75 -13.63 -4.48
N GLN A 7 21.37 -14.87 -4.18
CA GLN A 7 20.32 -15.15 -3.20
C GLN A 7 20.73 -14.75 -1.79
N VAL A 8 19.78 -14.27 -1.02
CA VAL A 8 19.89 -14.06 0.42
C VAL A 8 19.39 -15.29 1.20
N MET A 9 19.76 -15.38 2.45
CA MET A 9 19.22 -16.36 3.41
C MET A 9 18.60 -15.59 4.57
N LEU A 10 17.34 -15.87 4.87
CA LEU A 10 16.64 -15.33 6.04
C LEU A 10 17.29 -15.90 7.31
N GLN A 11 17.40 -15.07 8.35
CA GLN A 11 18.03 -15.42 9.61
C GLN A 11 17.13 -15.16 10.81
N THR A 12 16.57 -13.95 10.94
CA THR A 12 15.74 -13.53 12.06
C THR A 12 14.57 -12.67 11.53
N PRO A 13 13.32 -12.84 12.01
CA PRO A 13 12.88 -13.88 12.95
C PRO A 13 13.09 -15.29 12.43
N ALA A 14 13.53 -16.22 13.29
CA ALA A 14 13.71 -17.60 12.90
C ALA A 14 12.36 -18.26 12.59
N ASP A 15 12.36 -19.18 11.63
CA ASP A 15 11.17 -19.95 11.28
C ASP A 15 10.59 -20.67 12.50
N GLY A 16 9.29 -20.49 12.75
CA GLY A 16 8.58 -21.04 13.90
C GLY A 16 8.81 -20.30 15.24
N SER A 17 9.46 -19.13 15.25
CA SER A 17 9.62 -18.33 16.47
C SER A 17 8.30 -17.70 16.94
N THR A 18 8.22 -17.33 18.23
CA THR A 18 7.07 -16.65 18.83
C THR A 18 7.53 -15.40 19.57
N PHE A 19 6.80 -14.32 19.40
CA PHE A 19 6.97 -13.05 20.10
C PHE A 19 5.70 -12.77 20.90
N GLU A 20 5.83 -12.41 22.17
CA GLU A 20 4.72 -12.16 23.08
C GLU A 20 4.50 -10.65 23.27
N VAL A 21 3.26 -10.20 23.15
CA VAL A 21 2.82 -8.91 23.68
C VAL A 21 2.53 -9.09 25.16
N THR A 22 3.24 -8.35 26.01
CA THR A 22 3.07 -8.40 27.47
C THR A 22 2.27 -7.21 27.98
N VAL A 23 1.63 -7.35 29.14
CA VAL A 23 0.83 -6.31 29.77
C VAL A 23 1.37 -5.90 31.13
N ASP A 24 1.01 -4.71 31.57
CA ASP A 24 1.30 -4.20 32.91
C ASP A 24 0.26 -4.72 33.95
N GLU A 25 0.35 -4.23 35.19
CA GLU A 25 -0.56 -4.58 36.29
C GLU A 25 -2.02 -4.10 36.09
N ASN A 26 -2.28 -3.27 35.07
CA ASN A 26 -3.60 -2.78 34.70
C ASN A 26 -4.17 -3.47 33.44
N GLY A 27 -3.43 -4.45 32.89
CA GLY A 27 -3.81 -5.13 31.64
C GLY A 27 -3.49 -4.35 30.37
N GLU A 28 -2.74 -3.23 30.46
CA GLU A 28 -2.37 -2.45 29.28
C GLU A 28 -1.05 -2.97 28.67
N PRO A 29 -0.96 -3.10 27.34
CA PRO A 29 0.28 -3.53 26.70
C PRO A 29 1.47 -2.63 27.07
N ASN A 30 2.58 -3.24 27.47
CA ASN A 30 3.73 -2.55 28.01
C ASN A 30 5.03 -2.76 27.25
N ASN A 31 4.99 -3.47 26.13
CA ASN A 31 6.14 -3.74 25.26
C ASN A 31 5.89 -3.45 23.78
N LEU A 32 4.93 -2.59 23.46
CA LEU A 32 4.60 -2.22 22.07
C LEU A 32 5.73 -1.45 21.37
N ASP A 33 6.62 -0.83 22.13
CA ASP A 33 7.85 -0.17 21.64
C ASP A 33 8.99 -1.16 21.33
N THR A 34 8.81 -2.45 21.67
CA THR A 34 9.76 -3.50 21.31
C THR A 34 9.77 -3.70 19.80
N GLU A 35 10.96 -3.90 19.23
CA GLU A 35 11.13 -4.09 17.79
C GLU A 35 11.34 -5.56 17.43
N VAL A 36 10.60 -6.07 16.43
CA VAL A 36 10.99 -7.27 15.70
C VAL A 36 12.09 -6.88 14.72
N GLN A 37 13.22 -7.60 14.78
CA GLN A 37 14.35 -7.37 13.88
C GLN A 37 14.36 -8.43 12.78
N PHE A 38 14.11 -8.00 11.55
CA PHE A 38 14.27 -8.82 10.36
C PHE A 38 15.73 -8.73 9.91
N PHE A 39 16.38 -9.86 9.80
CA PHE A 39 17.79 -9.96 9.44
C PHE A 39 18.01 -11.07 8.42
N TRP A 40 18.83 -10.79 7.40
CA TRP A 40 19.18 -11.73 6.33
C TRP A 40 20.65 -11.59 5.92
N THR A 41 21.17 -12.56 5.16
CA THR A 41 22.53 -12.46 4.64
C THR A 41 22.61 -11.43 3.51
N GLN A 42 23.70 -10.70 3.43
CA GLN A 42 23.93 -9.79 2.32
C GLN A 42 24.07 -10.58 1.00
N ALA A 43 23.41 -10.14 -0.04
CA ALA A 43 23.61 -10.65 -1.38
C ALA A 43 24.88 -10.05 -2.01
N ASN A 44 25.53 -10.84 -2.85
CA ASN A 44 26.61 -10.37 -3.74
C ASN A 44 26.05 -10.21 -5.14
N ASP A 45 26.34 -9.09 -5.77
CA ASP A 45 26.08 -8.90 -7.19
C ASP A 45 27.34 -9.27 -8.00
N PRO A 46 27.22 -10.14 -9.05
CA PRO A 46 28.38 -10.56 -9.86
C PRO A 46 29.00 -9.43 -10.67
N ASP A 47 28.23 -8.42 -11.04
CA ASP A 47 28.66 -7.25 -11.80
C ASP A 47 29.06 -6.08 -10.89
N ASN A 48 28.95 -6.29 -9.56
CA ASN A 48 29.30 -5.35 -8.51
C ASN A 48 28.36 -4.12 -8.47
N ASP A 49 27.11 -4.31 -8.89
CA ASP A 49 26.05 -3.34 -8.75
C ASP A 49 25.60 -3.24 -7.30
N VAL A 50 24.94 -2.13 -6.94
CA VAL A 50 24.39 -1.94 -5.59
C VAL A 50 23.15 -2.81 -5.44
N VAL A 51 23.15 -3.70 -4.45
CA VAL A 51 22.02 -4.55 -4.13
C VAL A 51 21.10 -3.84 -3.13
N HIS A 52 19.83 -3.80 -3.43
CA HIS A 52 18.75 -3.33 -2.59
C HIS A 52 17.89 -4.52 -2.15
N TYR A 53 17.09 -4.35 -1.10
CA TYR A 53 16.26 -5.43 -0.57
C TYR A 53 14.82 -4.98 -0.44
N HIS A 54 13.92 -5.81 -0.94
CA HIS A 54 12.50 -5.74 -0.65
C HIS A 54 12.17 -6.78 0.42
N VAL A 55 11.64 -6.33 1.55
CA VAL A 55 11.20 -7.18 2.65
C VAL A 55 9.68 -7.17 2.65
N HIS A 56 9.09 -8.34 2.64
CA HIS A 56 7.66 -8.53 2.66
C HIS A 56 7.29 -9.38 3.87
N ALA A 57 6.40 -8.90 4.71
CA ALA A 57 5.89 -9.61 5.88
C ALA A 57 4.37 -9.46 5.96
N LEU A 58 3.66 -10.59 5.87
CA LEU A 58 2.21 -10.67 5.91
C LEU A 58 1.75 -11.31 7.21
N GLY A 59 1.01 -10.56 8.02
CA GLY A 59 0.31 -11.09 9.19
C GLY A 59 -1.11 -11.52 8.84
N HIS A 60 -1.47 -12.74 9.20
CA HIS A 60 -2.79 -13.28 8.92
C HIS A 60 -3.33 -14.17 10.04
N MET A 61 -4.65 -14.29 10.09
CA MET A 61 -5.39 -15.20 10.95
C MET A 61 -6.45 -15.92 10.09
N GLU A 62 -6.47 -17.26 10.19
CA GLU A 62 -7.50 -18.12 9.55
C GLU A 62 -7.70 -17.87 8.04
N GLY A 63 -6.69 -17.32 7.34
CA GLY A 63 -6.72 -17.05 5.89
C GLY A 63 -7.02 -15.61 5.50
N ASP A 64 -7.34 -14.74 6.45
CA ASP A 64 -7.48 -13.30 6.20
C ASP A 64 -6.16 -12.56 6.49
N THR A 65 -5.79 -11.61 5.65
CA THR A 65 -4.63 -10.75 5.89
C THR A 65 -5.03 -9.65 6.87
N LEU A 66 -4.35 -9.60 8.03
CA LEU A 66 -4.56 -8.59 9.08
C LEU A 66 -3.53 -7.48 9.04
N MET A 67 -2.35 -7.76 8.48
CA MET A 67 -1.24 -6.82 8.49
C MET A 67 -0.32 -7.13 7.31
N GLU A 68 0.11 -6.10 6.64
CA GLU A 68 1.17 -6.16 5.65
C GLU A 68 2.26 -5.16 6.04
N VAL A 69 3.49 -5.66 6.20
CA VAL A 69 4.67 -4.84 6.40
C VAL A 69 5.61 -5.07 5.23
N GLU A 70 5.71 -4.07 4.41
CA GLU A 70 6.75 -4.00 3.39
C GLU A 70 7.82 -3.00 3.82
N ALA A 71 9.05 -3.20 3.41
CA ALA A 71 10.17 -2.32 3.78
C ALA A 71 10.12 -0.99 3.05
N PRO A 72 10.35 0.10 3.76
CA PRO A 72 9.31 1.01 4.20
C PRO A 72 8.37 1.40 3.07
N VAL A 73 7.11 1.07 3.26
CA VAL A 73 6.04 1.28 2.30
C VAL A 73 5.83 2.77 2.05
N MET A 74 5.88 3.12 0.81
CA MET A 74 5.16 4.27 0.33
C MET A 74 3.77 3.76 -0.04
N ALA A 75 2.78 3.93 0.85
CA ALA A 75 1.44 3.49 0.56
C ALA A 75 0.97 4.06 -0.78
N GLN A 76 0.95 3.23 -1.80
CA GLN A 76 0.24 3.53 -3.04
C GLN A 76 -1.20 3.11 -2.83
N PRO A 77 -2.14 4.05 -2.70
CA PRO A 77 -3.53 3.66 -2.63
C PRO A 77 -3.96 3.02 -3.95
N ASN A 78 -4.67 1.90 -3.85
CA ASN A 78 -5.22 1.15 -4.98
C ASN A 78 -4.16 0.56 -5.95
N PRO A 79 -3.18 -0.22 -5.48
CA PRO A 79 -2.11 -0.77 -6.32
C PRO A 79 -2.64 -1.79 -7.35
N SER A 80 -3.65 -2.58 -7.00
CA SER A 80 -4.30 -3.58 -7.85
C SER A 80 -5.55 -3.02 -8.56
N PHE A 81 -5.73 -1.70 -8.58
CA PHE A 81 -6.85 -1.02 -9.26
C PHE A 81 -8.25 -1.41 -8.80
N GLU A 82 -8.40 -2.00 -7.62
CA GLU A 82 -9.66 -2.54 -7.10
C GLU A 82 -10.76 -1.48 -6.96
N ASP A 83 -10.39 -0.25 -6.60
CA ASP A 83 -11.32 0.87 -6.46
C ASP A 83 -11.85 1.42 -7.80
N ASN A 84 -11.30 0.97 -8.93
CA ASN A 84 -11.62 1.47 -10.27
C ASN A 84 -12.74 0.68 -10.98
N ALA A 85 -13.35 -0.30 -10.33
CA ALA A 85 -14.37 -1.17 -10.89
C ALA A 85 -15.48 -0.40 -11.62
N GLY A 86 -15.66 -0.71 -12.91
CA GLY A 86 -16.74 -0.16 -13.74
C GLY A 86 -16.57 1.30 -14.15
N THR A 87 -15.38 1.86 -14.09
CA THR A 87 -15.08 3.22 -14.55
C THR A 87 -14.07 3.20 -15.72
N ASP A 88 -14.28 4.05 -16.71
CA ASP A 88 -13.34 4.27 -17.83
C ASP A 88 -12.39 5.47 -17.57
N THR A 89 -12.44 6.03 -16.37
CA THR A 89 -11.58 7.15 -15.96
C THR A 89 -10.76 6.75 -14.74
N PRO A 90 -9.46 7.05 -14.71
CA PRO A 90 -8.66 6.80 -13.53
C PRO A 90 -9.29 7.50 -12.33
N LEU A 91 -9.62 6.71 -11.29
CA LEU A 91 -9.95 7.32 -10.02
C LEU A 91 -8.66 7.82 -9.38
N ALA A 92 -8.71 9.00 -8.76
CA ALA A 92 -7.60 9.45 -7.95
C ALA A 92 -7.20 8.31 -6.98
N PRO A 93 -5.89 8.02 -6.81
CA PRO A 93 -4.79 8.91 -7.18
C PRO A 93 -4.17 8.68 -8.56
N TRP A 94 -4.62 7.72 -9.35
CA TRP A 94 -4.08 7.46 -10.69
C TRP A 94 -4.48 8.54 -11.70
N GLY A 95 -3.55 8.94 -12.55
CA GLY A 95 -3.74 9.94 -13.58
C GLY A 95 -3.00 9.60 -14.88
N THR A 96 -3.29 10.36 -15.94
CA THR A 96 -2.65 10.23 -17.26
C THR A 96 -2.11 11.58 -17.71
N TRP A 97 -1.08 11.60 -18.56
CA TRP A 97 -0.56 12.83 -19.14
C TRP A 97 -0.17 12.65 -20.61
N PRO A 98 -0.67 13.50 -21.53
CA PRO A 98 -1.81 14.41 -21.32
C PRO A 98 -3.11 13.64 -21.02
N PRO A 99 -4.08 14.24 -20.34
CA PRO A 99 -5.29 13.55 -19.88
C PRO A 99 -6.13 12.87 -20.97
N GLU A 100 -6.01 13.32 -22.21
CA GLU A 100 -6.73 12.80 -23.36
C GLU A 100 -5.95 11.79 -24.21
N ASN A 101 -4.73 11.43 -23.82
CA ASN A 101 -3.79 10.69 -24.67
C ASN A 101 -3.51 9.27 -24.19
N ALA A 102 -4.35 8.67 -23.39
CA ALA A 102 -4.20 7.26 -23.04
C ALA A 102 -5.45 6.47 -23.41
N ASN A 103 -5.28 5.40 -24.16
CA ASN A 103 -6.29 4.39 -24.34
C ASN A 103 -6.10 3.33 -23.26
N PHE A 104 -6.98 3.33 -22.29
CA PHE A 104 -6.96 2.35 -21.20
C PHE A 104 -8.37 1.96 -20.77
N SER A 105 -8.49 0.83 -20.09
CA SER A 105 -9.70 0.39 -19.39
C SER A 105 -9.31 -0.33 -18.10
N PHE A 106 -10.23 -0.35 -17.14
CA PHE A 106 -10.12 -1.22 -15.98
C PHE A 106 -10.91 -2.48 -16.27
N GLU A 107 -10.23 -3.60 -16.26
CA GLU A 107 -10.79 -4.89 -16.60
C GLU A 107 -11.04 -5.72 -15.33
N SER A 108 -12.10 -6.51 -15.35
CA SER A 108 -12.45 -7.39 -14.22
C SER A 108 -12.11 -8.84 -14.53
N ASN A 109 -11.88 -9.59 -13.48
CA ASN A 109 -11.73 -11.04 -13.56
C ASN A 109 -12.94 -11.67 -14.30
N GLY A 110 -12.66 -12.52 -15.28
CA GLY A 110 -13.69 -13.12 -16.12
C GLY A 110 -14.16 -12.28 -17.32
N ASN A 111 -13.65 -11.04 -17.52
CA ASN A 111 -13.91 -10.25 -18.72
C ASN A 111 -13.39 -10.97 -19.97
N GLY A 112 -14.09 -10.79 -21.09
CA GLY A 112 -13.65 -11.32 -22.38
C GLY A 112 -12.42 -10.57 -22.90
N ILE A 113 -11.42 -11.30 -23.37
CA ILE A 113 -10.21 -10.73 -23.98
C ILE A 113 -10.49 -10.46 -25.47
N TYR A 114 -10.07 -9.28 -25.95
CA TYR A 114 -10.29 -8.88 -27.34
C TYR A 114 -9.70 -9.90 -28.33
N GLY A 115 -10.53 -10.38 -29.25
CA GLY A 115 -10.12 -11.33 -30.28
C GLY A 115 -10.02 -12.79 -29.80
N SER A 116 -10.34 -13.09 -28.54
CA SER A 116 -10.22 -14.40 -27.92
C SER A 116 -11.59 -14.98 -27.50
N GLU A 117 -11.66 -16.30 -27.36
CA GLU A 117 -12.74 -16.99 -26.65
C GLU A 117 -12.42 -17.17 -25.14
N GLU A 118 -11.21 -16.80 -24.73
CA GLU A 118 -10.74 -16.88 -23.35
C GLU A 118 -11.19 -15.67 -22.53
N THR A 119 -11.22 -15.85 -21.23
CA THR A 119 -11.51 -14.80 -20.25
C THR A 119 -10.27 -14.41 -19.47
N LEU A 120 -10.21 -13.13 -19.07
CA LEU A 120 -9.13 -12.59 -18.26
C LEU A 120 -9.08 -13.25 -16.88
N THR A 121 -7.87 -13.59 -16.45
CA THR A 121 -7.55 -13.86 -15.04
C THR A 121 -6.59 -12.78 -14.59
N VAL A 122 -7.00 -11.94 -13.65
CA VAL A 122 -6.16 -10.90 -13.04
C VAL A 122 -5.07 -11.55 -12.18
N TYR A 123 -4.03 -10.80 -11.86
CA TYR A 123 -2.95 -11.31 -11.02
C TYR A 123 -3.36 -11.36 -9.56
N ASP A 124 -3.90 -10.24 -9.05
CA ASP A 124 -4.41 -10.10 -7.69
C ASP A 124 -5.83 -9.52 -7.69
N GLY A 125 -6.64 -9.87 -6.67
CA GLY A 125 -7.99 -9.33 -6.49
C GLY A 125 -8.96 -9.63 -7.62
N GLU A 126 -9.72 -8.63 -8.04
CA GLU A 126 -10.82 -8.73 -9.02
C GLU A 126 -10.61 -7.84 -10.26
N HIS A 127 -9.66 -6.89 -10.24
CA HIS A 127 -9.48 -5.87 -11.26
C HIS A 127 -8.03 -5.68 -11.66
N CYS A 128 -7.79 -5.22 -12.89
CA CYS A 128 -6.47 -4.78 -13.37
C CYS A 128 -6.62 -3.64 -14.37
N LEU A 129 -5.53 -2.98 -14.71
CA LEU A 129 -5.47 -1.94 -15.74
C LEU A 129 -5.05 -2.53 -17.08
N LYS A 130 -5.76 -2.21 -18.16
CA LYS A 130 -5.37 -2.52 -19.54
C LYS A 130 -5.02 -1.25 -20.29
N ILE A 131 -3.90 -1.24 -21.04
CA ILE A 131 -3.49 -0.15 -21.94
C ILE A 131 -3.22 -0.70 -23.34
N TRP A 132 -3.63 0.07 -24.37
CA TRP A 132 -3.38 -0.24 -25.79
C TRP A 132 -3.08 1.02 -26.59
N GLY A 133 -2.60 0.89 -27.85
CA GLY A 133 -2.13 2.00 -28.67
C GLY A 133 -3.18 3.04 -29.03
N LEU A 134 -2.76 4.30 -29.19
CA LEU A 134 -3.60 5.41 -29.69
C LEU A 134 -3.81 5.37 -31.22
N TYR A 135 -2.91 4.72 -31.95
CA TYR A 135 -2.88 4.66 -33.42
C TYR A 135 -2.82 6.05 -34.10
N ALA A 136 -2.18 7.02 -33.43
CA ALA A 136 -2.06 8.41 -33.88
C ALA A 136 -0.60 8.87 -33.87
N GLU A 137 -0.23 9.66 -34.91
CA GLU A 137 1.09 10.32 -34.97
C GLU A 137 1.25 11.41 -33.90
N PRO A 138 2.45 11.71 -33.38
CA PRO A 138 3.74 11.13 -33.77
C PRO A 138 4.06 9.80 -33.07
N TYR A 139 4.96 9.02 -33.66
CA TYR A 139 5.49 7.80 -33.06
C TYR A 139 6.96 7.99 -32.63
N PRO A 140 7.45 7.32 -31.55
CA PRO A 140 6.67 6.49 -30.65
C PRO A 140 5.63 7.30 -29.85
N ASN A 141 4.52 6.66 -29.56
CA ASN A 141 3.42 7.24 -28.80
C ASN A 141 3.42 6.65 -27.38
N VAL A 142 3.70 7.47 -26.38
CA VAL A 142 3.83 7.05 -24.98
C VAL A 142 2.55 7.35 -24.21
N GLN A 143 2.05 6.38 -23.50
CA GLN A 143 0.79 6.44 -22.75
C GLN A 143 1.05 6.06 -21.29
N PRO A 144 1.37 7.05 -20.42
CA PRO A 144 1.59 6.79 -19.01
C PRO A 144 0.29 6.81 -18.22
N VAL A 145 0.18 5.90 -17.26
CA VAL A 145 -0.77 5.94 -16.14
C VAL A 145 0.05 5.92 -14.85
N TYR A 146 -0.10 6.94 -13.99
CA TYR A 146 0.81 7.15 -12.87
C TYR A 146 0.14 7.80 -11.67
N GLN A 147 0.83 7.71 -10.54
CA GLN A 147 0.56 8.51 -9.34
C GLN A 147 1.65 9.57 -9.18
N GLY A 148 1.24 10.79 -8.83
CA GLY A 148 2.13 11.91 -8.58
C GLY A 148 2.39 12.08 -7.09
N HIS A 149 3.66 12.28 -6.71
CA HIS A 149 4.10 12.43 -5.33
C HIS A 149 4.99 13.66 -5.14
N SER A 150 5.02 14.20 -3.94
CA SER A 150 6.01 15.19 -3.51
C SER A 150 7.19 14.48 -2.88
N VAL A 151 8.40 14.75 -3.37
CA VAL A 151 9.65 14.20 -2.83
C VAL A 151 9.80 14.56 -1.35
N GLU A 152 9.50 15.83 -0.98
CA GLU A 152 9.52 16.30 0.41
C GLU A 152 8.48 15.60 1.30
N ALA A 153 7.25 15.40 0.79
CA ALA A 153 6.18 14.77 1.58
C ALA A 153 6.48 13.30 1.88
N LEU A 154 7.31 12.65 1.06
CA LEU A 154 7.79 11.29 1.26
C LEU A 154 9.06 11.22 2.12
N GLY A 155 9.59 12.36 2.55
CA GLY A 155 10.81 12.44 3.33
C GLY A 155 12.09 12.06 2.56
N LEU A 156 12.05 12.13 1.23
CA LEU A 156 13.17 11.74 0.37
C LEU A 156 14.16 12.89 0.17
N GLU A 157 15.44 12.54 0.11
CA GLU A 157 16.54 13.44 -0.18
C GLU A 157 17.28 13.04 -1.48
N PRO A 158 18.00 13.96 -2.13
CA PRO A 158 18.83 13.61 -3.29
C PRO A 158 19.83 12.48 -2.97
N GLY A 159 19.80 11.43 -3.78
CA GLY A 159 20.57 10.20 -3.60
C GLY A 159 19.78 9.04 -3.00
N ASP A 160 18.61 9.28 -2.44
CA ASP A 160 17.73 8.20 -2.00
C ASP A 160 17.21 7.40 -3.19
N VAL A 161 16.87 6.14 -2.95
CA VAL A 161 16.36 5.23 -3.96
C VAL A 161 14.88 4.97 -3.72
N VAL A 162 14.12 5.02 -4.79
CA VAL A 162 12.70 4.62 -4.83
C VAL A 162 12.56 3.47 -5.81
N ALA A 163 11.82 2.45 -5.41
CA ALA A 163 11.47 1.32 -6.26
C ALA A 163 10.00 1.37 -6.66
N ILE A 164 9.70 0.84 -7.83
CA ILE A 164 8.35 0.46 -8.25
C ILE A 164 8.39 -0.96 -8.74
N GLU A 165 7.44 -1.78 -8.32
CA GLU A 165 7.22 -3.13 -8.84
C GLU A 165 5.79 -3.29 -9.30
N GLY A 166 5.52 -4.35 -10.03
CA GLY A 166 4.17 -4.69 -10.51
C GLY A 166 4.22 -5.84 -11.49
N HIS A 167 3.06 -6.30 -11.87
CA HIS A 167 2.89 -7.41 -12.78
C HIS A 167 2.35 -6.94 -14.13
N MET A 168 2.91 -7.47 -15.21
CA MET A 168 2.45 -7.20 -16.58
C MET A 168 2.15 -8.51 -17.30
N MET A 169 1.10 -8.50 -18.12
CA MET A 169 0.71 -9.59 -19.00
C MET A 169 0.23 -9.05 -20.36
N SER A 170 0.59 -9.70 -21.45
CA SER A 170 -0.02 -9.46 -22.76
C SER A 170 -0.58 -10.76 -23.29
N HIS A 171 -1.87 -10.79 -23.61
CA HIS A 171 -2.55 -12.01 -24.03
C HIS A 171 -2.16 -12.43 -25.44
N ALA A 172 -2.08 -13.72 -25.70
CA ALA A 172 -1.63 -14.27 -27.00
C ALA A 172 -2.48 -13.79 -28.21
N ASP A 173 -3.79 -13.60 -28.02
CA ASP A 173 -4.71 -13.16 -29.07
C ASP A 173 -4.70 -11.61 -29.27
N ASP A 174 -4.22 -10.85 -28.28
CA ASP A 174 -4.04 -9.38 -28.36
C ASP A 174 -2.61 -9.00 -27.97
N TRP A 175 -1.64 -9.75 -28.49
CA TRP A 175 -0.27 -9.74 -28.06
C TRP A 175 0.52 -8.53 -28.56
N ILE A 176 1.16 -7.80 -27.65
CA ILE A 176 2.08 -6.70 -27.90
C ILE A 176 3.22 -7.08 -28.86
N GLY A 177 3.62 -8.35 -28.85
CA GLY A 177 4.71 -8.89 -29.67
C GLY A 177 4.37 -9.11 -31.14
N GLN A 178 3.13 -8.84 -31.60
CA GLN A 178 2.81 -8.80 -33.02
C GLN A 178 3.49 -7.62 -33.75
N GLY A 179 3.98 -6.63 -32.97
CA GLY A 179 4.68 -5.46 -33.44
C GLY A 179 5.99 -5.20 -32.71
N MET A 180 6.32 -3.94 -32.57
CA MET A 180 7.50 -3.44 -31.86
C MET A 180 7.12 -2.66 -30.58
N ASN A 181 5.87 -2.76 -30.17
CA ASN A 181 5.37 -2.08 -28.96
C ASN A 181 6.09 -2.57 -27.72
N GLU A 182 6.16 -1.70 -26.74
CA GLU A 182 6.86 -1.94 -25.46
C GLU A 182 6.00 -1.42 -24.31
N ALA A 183 6.15 -2.01 -23.12
CA ALA A 183 5.57 -1.51 -21.90
C ALA A 183 6.56 -1.57 -20.74
N TYR A 184 6.42 -0.66 -19.79
CA TYR A 184 7.33 -0.46 -18.68
C TYR A 184 6.60 -0.08 -17.39
N LEU A 185 7.23 -0.37 -16.26
CA LEU A 185 7.06 0.42 -15.04
C LEU A 185 8.06 1.57 -15.06
N PHE A 186 7.73 2.71 -14.46
CA PHE A 186 8.63 3.85 -14.45
C PHE A 186 8.56 4.68 -13.16
N VAL A 187 9.69 5.34 -12.86
CA VAL A 187 9.78 6.43 -11.89
C VAL A 187 10.43 7.62 -12.58
N SER A 188 9.78 8.78 -12.56
CA SER A 188 10.25 10.02 -13.21
C SER A 188 10.31 11.16 -12.20
N PHE A 189 11.33 12.00 -12.27
CA PHE A 189 11.56 13.11 -11.37
C PHE A 189 11.48 14.46 -12.09
N PHE A 190 10.96 15.47 -11.38
CA PHE A 190 10.78 16.83 -11.89
C PHE A 190 11.18 17.85 -10.82
N ASN A 191 11.64 19.02 -11.26
CA ASN A 191 11.90 20.14 -10.37
C ASN A 191 10.62 20.91 -10.00
N ALA A 192 10.74 22.00 -9.22
CA ALA A 192 9.61 22.83 -8.81
C ALA A 192 8.82 23.46 -9.97
N ASP A 193 9.42 23.64 -11.13
CA ASP A 193 8.80 24.17 -12.34
C ASP A 193 8.28 23.06 -13.28
N TRP A 194 8.24 21.81 -12.80
CA TRP A 194 7.89 20.61 -13.59
C TRP A 194 8.82 20.33 -14.78
N ALA A 195 10.05 20.85 -14.73
CA ALA A 195 11.04 20.46 -15.70
C ALA A 195 11.57 19.05 -15.37
N PHE A 196 11.61 18.20 -16.39
CA PHE A 196 12.05 16.81 -16.29
C PHE A 196 13.54 16.74 -15.89
N LEU A 197 13.86 15.95 -14.88
CA LEU A 197 15.22 15.75 -14.36
C LEU A 197 15.78 14.37 -14.71
N GLY A 198 14.93 13.37 -14.87
CA GLY A 198 15.34 12.01 -15.19
C GLY A 198 14.23 10.99 -14.96
N SER A 199 14.43 9.80 -15.47
CA SER A 199 13.49 8.68 -15.35
C SER A 199 14.28 7.37 -15.29
N SER A 200 13.75 6.42 -14.52
CA SER A 200 14.17 5.02 -14.53
C SER A 200 13.02 4.18 -15.04
N LEU A 201 13.31 3.20 -15.88
CA LEU A 201 12.36 2.27 -16.46
C LEU A 201 12.70 0.85 -16.01
N SER A 202 11.70 0.00 -15.85
CA SER A 202 11.89 -1.43 -15.70
C SER A 202 12.49 -2.06 -16.97
N HIS A 203 12.81 -3.35 -16.91
CA HIS A 203 12.85 -4.15 -18.11
C HIS A 203 11.55 -3.97 -18.89
N LYS A 204 11.65 -4.06 -20.21
CA LYS A 204 10.50 -3.92 -21.06
C LYS A 204 9.71 -5.21 -21.17
N MET A 205 8.41 -5.10 -21.14
CA MET A 205 7.54 -6.10 -21.71
C MET A 205 7.45 -5.87 -23.21
N ASP A 206 7.89 -6.85 -24.02
CA ASP A 206 7.85 -6.79 -25.47
C ASP A 206 7.64 -8.19 -26.06
N ARG A 207 7.87 -8.31 -27.36
CA ARG A 207 7.74 -9.58 -28.10
C ARG A 207 8.65 -10.72 -27.65
N THR A 208 9.62 -10.50 -26.77
CA THR A 208 10.49 -11.53 -26.24
C THR A 208 9.92 -12.25 -25.02
N MET A 209 8.88 -11.65 -24.40
CA MET A 209 8.20 -12.22 -23.25
C MET A 209 7.12 -13.22 -23.68
N PRO A 210 6.96 -14.35 -22.97
CA PRO A 210 5.86 -15.28 -23.20
C PRO A 210 4.51 -14.60 -23.07
N PRO A 211 3.57 -14.81 -24.03
CA PRO A 211 2.22 -14.26 -23.90
C PRO A 211 1.36 -15.08 -22.93
N SER A 212 0.29 -14.44 -22.42
CA SER A 212 -0.72 -15.04 -21.52
C SER A 212 -0.15 -15.50 -20.17
N GLU A 213 0.98 -14.98 -19.77
CA GLU A 213 1.59 -15.22 -18.46
C GLU A 213 1.83 -13.86 -17.77
N TRP A 214 1.55 -13.79 -16.48
CA TRP A 214 1.92 -12.64 -15.65
C TRP A 214 3.41 -12.70 -15.31
N HIS A 215 4.10 -11.61 -15.54
CA HIS A 215 5.52 -11.45 -15.25
C HIS A 215 5.72 -10.27 -14.31
N GLN A 216 6.55 -10.47 -13.29
CA GLN A 216 6.93 -9.39 -12.36
C GLN A 216 7.99 -8.50 -13.00
N PHE A 217 7.82 -7.19 -12.80
CA PHE A 217 8.75 -6.16 -13.24
C PHE A 217 9.02 -5.19 -12.10
N PHE A 218 10.16 -4.53 -12.14
CA PHE A 218 10.49 -3.47 -11.20
C PHE A 218 11.45 -2.46 -11.82
N ALA A 219 11.48 -1.25 -11.25
CA ALA A 219 12.45 -0.22 -11.59
C ALA A 219 12.94 0.48 -10.32
N LEU A 220 14.22 0.86 -10.30
CA LEU A 220 14.83 1.63 -9.23
C LEU A 220 15.15 3.04 -9.75
N GLY A 221 14.62 4.07 -9.10
CA GLY A 221 14.88 5.47 -9.39
C GLY A 221 15.72 6.11 -8.29
N VAL A 222 16.84 6.75 -8.64
CA VAL A 222 17.61 7.54 -7.69
C VAL A 222 17.12 8.98 -7.73
N VAL A 223 16.74 9.55 -6.59
CA VAL A 223 16.27 10.93 -6.47
C VAL A 223 17.38 11.89 -6.90
N PRO A 224 17.21 12.66 -7.99
CA PRO A 224 18.24 13.59 -8.45
C PRO A 224 18.24 14.88 -7.66
N GLU A 225 19.36 15.62 -7.72
CA GLU A 225 19.47 16.95 -7.15
C GLU A 225 18.40 17.88 -7.74
N GLY A 226 17.68 18.61 -6.86
CA GLY A 226 16.62 19.54 -7.25
C GLY A 226 15.28 18.92 -7.57
N ALA A 227 15.09 17.62 -7.32
CA ALA A 227 13.79 16.96 -7.43
C ALA A 227 12.82 17.49 -6.37
N VAL A 228 11.60 17.85 -6.82
CA VAL A 228 10.49 18.32 -5.98
C VAL A 228 9.27 17.43 -6.18
N HIS A 229 9.03 17.00 -7.43
CA HIS A 229 7.93 16.14 -7.80
C HIS A 229 8.45 14.84 -8.40
N MET A 230 7.69 13.79 -8.20
CA MET A 230 7.94 12.46 -8.72
C MET A 230 6.64 11.87 -9.27
N ASN A 231 6.72 11.18 -10.40
CA ASN A 231 5.65 10.33 -10.90
C ASN A 231 6.14 8.89 -10.94
N ALA A 232 5.32 7.97 -10.47
CA ALA A 232 5.59 6.54 -10.55
C ALA A 232 4.36 5.82 -11.13
N GLY A 233 4.57 4.85 -12.00
CA GLY A 233 3.46 4.18 -12.66
C GLY A 233 3.88 3.26 -13.79
N VAL A 234 2.96 3.09 -14.73
CA VAL A 234 3.08 2.20 -15.87
C VAL A 234 2.99 2.99 -17.16
N GLU A 235 3.69 2.56 -18.21
CA GLU A 235 3.56 3.17 -19.53
C GLU A 235 3.53 2.12 -20.63
N TYR A 236 2.76 2.44 -21.67
CA TYR A 236 2.70 1.69 -22.91
C TYR A 236 3.25 2.56 -24.03
N MET A 237 4.17 2.03 -24.82
CA MET A 237 4.83 2.73 -25.92
C MET A 237 4.45 2.07 -27.25
N GLN A 238 3.61 2.74 -28.02
CA GLN A 238 3.28 2.32 -29.38
C GLN A 238 4.33 2.83 -30.37
N MET A 239 5.04 1.92 -31.05
CA MET A 239 6.18 2.24 -31.90
C MET A 239 5.77 2.64 -33.31
N SER A 240 4.64 2.16 -33.81
CA SER A 240 4.08 2.56 -35.12
C SER A 240 2.56 2.41 -35.18
N GLY A 241 1.92 3.03 -36.19
CA GLY A 241 0.46 2.91 -36.38
C GLY A 241 -0.02 1.54 -36.84
N ASN A 242 0.89 0.64 -37.18
CA ASN A 242 0.57 -0.73 -37.58
C ASN A 242 0.81 -1.75 -36.45
N ASP A 243 1.39 -1.31 -35.33
CA ASP A 243 1.68 -2.17 -34.22
C ASP A 243 0.43 -2.26 -33.31
N HIS A 244 -0.06 -3.46 -33.11
CA HIS A 244 -1.23 -3.77 -32.30
C HIS A 244 -0.83 -4.45 -31.00
N GLY A 245 -1.82 -4.76 -30.17
CA GLY A 245 -1.69 -5.45 -28.90
C GLY A 245 -1.91 -4.54 -27.70
N SER A 246 -2.14 -5.16 -26.59
CA SER A 246 -2.37 -4.51 -25.30
C SER A 246 -1.54 -5.14 -24.20
N VAL A 247 -1.39 -4.42 -23.10
CA VAL A 247 -0.76 -4.91 -21.87
C VAL A 247 -1.70 -4.68 -20.70
N TYR A 248 -1.82 -5.68 -19.87
CA TYR A 248 -2.50 -5.65 -18.58
C TYR A 248 -1.45 -5.41 -17.49
N PHE A 249 -1.79 -4.57 -16.52
CA PHE A 249 -0.95 -4.21 -15.38
C PHE A 249 -1.74 -4.46 -14.11
N ASP A 250 -1.08 -5.01 -13.09
CA ASP A 250 -1.70 -5.34 -11.83
C ASP A 250 -0.69 -5.28 -10.69
N ASP A 251 -1.16 -5.11 -9.44
CA ASP A 251 -0.37 -5.08 -8.22
C ASP A 251 0.85 -4.14 -8.35
N VAL A 252 0.59 -2.88 -8.75
CA VAL A 252 1.64 -1.88 -9.01
C VAL A 252 1.93 -1.09 -7.75
N ASN A 253 3.01 -1.44 -7.07
CA ASN A 253 3.43 -0.90 -5.79
C ASN A 253 4.68 -0.05 -5.90
N MET A 254 4.78 0.99 -5.07
CA MET A 254 5.98 1.80 -4.91
C MET A 254 6.49 1.70 -3.47
N PHE A 255 7.80 1.56 -3.30
CA PHE A 255 8.42 1.44 -1.99
C PHE A 255 9.83 2.03 -1.96
N ILE A 256 10.36 2.27 -0.75
CA ILE A 256 11.75 2.68 -0.55
C ILE A 256 12.54 1.43 -0.16
N PRO A 257 13.40 0.89 -1.04
CA PRO A 257 14.12 -0.35 -0.74
C PRO A 257 15.19 -0.11 0.33
N VAL A 258 15.39 -1.09 1.21
CA VAL A 258 16.47 -1.05 2.19
C VAL A 258 17.80 -1.40 1.55
N THR A 259 18.88 -0.73 1.96
CA THR A 259 20.24 -0.98 1.49
C THR A 259 21.05 -1.83 2.47
N GLN A 260 20.54 -2.05 3.66
CA GLN A 260 21.15 -2.86 4.71
C GLN A 260 20.39 -4.17 4.85
N SER A 261 21.07 -5.23 5.25
CA SER A 261 20.47 -6.55 5.49
C SER A 261 19.75 -6.65 6.85
N ILE A 262 19.10 -5.58 7.25
CA ILE A 262 18.32 -5.48 8.49
C ILE A 262 17.15 -4.50 8.32
N MET A 263 15.97 -4.89 8.82
CA MET A 263 14.82 -4.03 9.00
C MET A 263 14.29 -4.19 10.43
N ARG A 264 13.66 -3.16 10.99
CA ARG A 264 13.07 -3.18 12.32
C ARG A 264 11.65 -2.66 12.25
N VAL A 265 10.75 -3.37 12.90
CA VAL A 265 9.33 -3.02 12.98
C VAL A 265 8.90 -3.09 14.44
N SER A 266 8.22 -2.08 14.96
CA SER A 266 7.71 -2.10 16.33
C SER A 266 6.58 -3.13 16.48
N TYR A 267 6.38 -3.64 17.69
CA TYR A 267 5.20 -4.46 17.96
C TYR A 267 3.92 -3.67 17.71
N GLU A 268 3.91 -2.38 18.07
CA GLU A 268 2.77 -1.50 17.82
C GLU A 268 2.34 -1.54 16.33
N ASP A 269 3.29 -1.34 15.42
CA ASP A 269 3.01 -1.35 13.97
C ASP A 269 2.54 -2.72 13.46
N MET A 270 2.99 -3.81 14.11
CA MET A 270 2.65 -5.17 13.69
C MET A 270 1.30 -5.66 14.24
N VAL A 271 0.91 -5.24 15.45
CA VAL A 271 -0.21 -5.87 16.16
C VAL A 271 -1.45 -5.00 16.33
N MET A 272 -1.39 -3.73 15.95
CA MET A 272 -2.51 -2.79 16.17
C MET A 272 -3.83 -3.29 15.61
N GLU A 273 -3.84 -3.74 14.36
CA GLU A 273 -5.05 -4.26 13.71
C GLU A 273 -5.52 -5.57 14.34
N ALA A 274 -4.60 -6.48 14.61
CA ALA A 274 -4.89 -7.74 15.28
C ALA A 274 -5.46 -7.54 16.69
N MET A 275 -4.97 -6.55 17.44
CA MET A 275 -5.50 -6.19 18.75
C MET A 275 -6.89 -5.57 18.66
N GLU A 276 -7.16 -4.74 17.66
CA GLU A 276 -8.47 -4.14 17.42
C GLU A 276 -9.53 -5.22 17.13
N ASP A 277 -9.16 -6.27 16.40
CA ASP A 277 -10.03 -7.40 16.06
C ASP A 277 -10.05 -8.50 17.13
N SER A 278 -9.42 -8.26 18.29
CA SER A 278 -9.32 -9.22 19.41
C SER A 278 -8.68 -10.55 19.01
N VAL A 279 -7.70 -10.49 18.14
CA VAL A 279 -6.93 -11.66 17.69
C VAL A 279 -5.88 -12.03 18.72
N HIS A 280 -5.93 -13.25 19.23
CA HIS A 280 -4.99 -13.72 20.28
C HIS A 280 -3.64 -14.16 19.71
N HIS A 281 -3.64 -14.67 18.49
CA HIS A 281 -2.42 -15.14 17.80
C HIS A 281 -2.47 -14.71 16.36
N MET A 282 -1.48 -13.97 15.92
CA MET A 282 -1.28 -13.63 14.53
C MET A 282 -0.04 -14.36 13.99
N THR A 283 -0.19 -15.03 12.87
CA THR A 283 0.93 -15.67 12.17
C THR A 283 1.45 -14.69 11.12
N VAL A 284 2.77 -14.51 11.06
CA VAL A 284 3.44 -13.63 10.11
C VAL A 284 4.34 -14.45 9.20
N ASP A 285 4.06 -14.44 7.91
CA ASP A 285 4.95 -14.96 6.88
C ASP A 285 5.85 -13.84 6.39
N TRP A 286 7.16 -14.06 6.31
CA TRP A 286 8.07 -13.05 5.81
C TRP A 286 9.11 -13.60 4.84
N ASN A 287 9.51 -12.75 3.91
CA ASN A 287 10.48 -13.07 2.87
C ASN A 287 11.32 -11.84 2.50
N VAL A 288 12.40 -12.04 1.76
CA VAL A 288 13.26 -10.97 1.24
C VAL A 288 13.62 -11.27 -0.21
N MET A 289 13.54 -10.25 -1.04
CA MET A 289 14.01 -10.26 -2.42
C MET A 289 15.23 -9.33 -2.53
N ALA A 290 16.33 -9.83 -3.08
CA ALA A 290 17.48 -9.02 -3.41
C ALA A 290 17.33 -8.47 -4.83
N MET A 291 17.54 -7.18 -5.02
CA MET A 291 17.30 -6.46 -6.28
C MET A 291 18.51 -5.64 -6.70
N ASP A 292 18.82 -5.63 -7.96
CA ASP A 292 19.67 -4.63 -8.61
C ASP A 292 18.83 -3.75 -9.55
N VAL A 293 19.47 -2.98 -10.41
CA VAL A 293 18.78 -2.07 -11.35
C VAL A 293 17.99 -2.82 -12.44
N TRP A 294 18.20 -4.15 -12.58
CA TRP A 294 17.71 -4.94 -13.71
C TRP A 294 16.98 -6.21 -13.32
N ASP A 295 17.37 -6.83 -12.23
CA ASP A 295 16.89 -8.16 -11.84
C ASP A 295 16.59 -8.24 -10.34
N ALA A 296 15.74 -9.21 -9.96
CA ALA A 296 15.44 -9.55 -8.58
C ALA A 296 15.60 -11.04 -8.33
N THR A 297 16.09 -11.39 -7.14
CA THR A 297 16.31 -12.76 -6.73
C THR A 297 15.70 -13.01 -5.35
N PRO A 298 14.72 -13.92 -5.21
CA PRO A 298 14.10 -14.23 -3.93
C PRO A 298 15.08 -14.95 -3.00
N SER A 299 14.76 -14.96 -1.70
CA SER A 299 15.54 -15.71 -0.72
C SER A 299 15.62 -17.21 -1.05
N SER A 300 16.70 -17.86 -0.62
CA SER A 300 16.96 -19.29 -0.93
C SER A 300 16.29 -20.24 0.07
N ASN A 301 15.84 -19.75 1.22
CA ASN A 301 15.34 -20.55 2.34
C ASN A 301 13.99 -20.04 2.91
N GLY A 302 13.40 -19.03 2.30
CA GLY A 302 12.10 -18.48 2.71
C GLY A 302 10.91 -19.05 1.90
N PRO A 303 9.68 -18.60 2.21
CA PRO A 303 9.38 -17.70 3.32
C PRO A 303 9.60 -18.35 4.68
N PHE A 304 9.87 -17.55 5.72
CA PHE A 304 9.84 -17.95 7.11
C PHE A 304 8.54 -17.51 7.77
N GLN A 305 8.16 -18.20 8.83
CA GLN A 305 6.95 -17.92 9.59
C GLN A 305 7.28 -17.70 11.07
N PHE A 306 6.63 -16.73 11.69
CA PHE A 306 6.66 -16.56 13.14
C PHE A 306 5.27 -16.18 13.67
N THR A 307 5.08 -16.25 14.98
CA THR A 307 3.81 -15.93 15.64
C THR A 307 3.98 -14.71 16.53
N MET A 308 3.04 -13.76 16.44
CA MET A 308 2.80 -12.74 17.46
C MET A 308 1.73 -13.27 18.40
N ASP A 309 2.08 -13.49 19.67
CA ASP A 309 1.17 -13.95 20.71
C ASP A 309 0.66 -12.74 21.51
N LEU A 310 -0.61 -12.44 21.35
CA LEU A 310 -1.30 -11.34 22.00
C LEU A 310 -2.18 -11.82 23.16
N SER A 311 -2.14 -13.13 23.51
CA SER A 311 -3.01 -13.72 24.51
C SER A 311 -2.99 -12.99 25.84
N SER A 312 -1.80 -12.55 26.29
CA SER A 312 -1.64 -11.79 27.52
C SER A 312 -2.39 -10.45 27.53
N ALA A 313 -2.56 -9.85 26.37
CA ALA A 313 -3.34 -8.60 26.25
C ALA A 313 -4.84 -8.80 26.44
N PHE A 314 -5.30 -10.07 26.42
CA PHE A 314 -6.71 -10.45 26.57
C PHE A 314 -6.98 -11.35 27.77
N GLU A 315 -5.95 -11.93 28.44
CA GLU A 315 -6.11 -12.92 29.52
C GLU A 315 -6.65 -12.35 30.85
N GLU A 316 -6.47 -11.07 31.17
CA GLU A 316 -7.00 -10.48 32.42
C GLU A 316 -8.52 -10.23 32.42
N LEU A 317 -9.16 -10.42 31.27
CA LEU A 317 -10.61 -10.17 31.14
C LEU A 317 -11.46 -11.43 31.11
N GLY A 318 -10.99 -12.51 31.79
CA GLY A 318 -11.64 -13.82 31.90
C GLY A 318 -13.16 -13.80 31.86
N VAL A 319 -13.77 -13.72 30.68
CA VAL A 319 -15.12 -14.19 30.35
C VAL A 319 -15.20 -14.42 28.82
N ASP A 320 -15.61 -15.61 28.43
CA ASP A 320 -16.20 -15.87 27.11
C ASP A 320 -17.43 -14.96 26.92
N GLY A 321 -17.33 -13.92 26.10
CA GLY A 321 -18.45 -13.04 25.73
C GLY A 321 -18.03 -11.57 25.63
N ASP A 322 -18.55 -10.87 24.66
CA ASP A 322 -18.37 -9.44 24.35
C ASP A 322 -17.86 -8.60 25.54
N LEU A 323 -16.59 -8.16 25.48
CA LEU A 323 -15.97 -7.38 26.53
C LEU A 323 -16.72 -6.06 26.71
N ILE A 324 -17.51 -5.98 27.79
CA ILE A 324 -18.14 -4.73 28.18
C ILE A 324 -17.06 -3.88 28.88
N PRO A 325 -16.67 -2.72 28.32
CA PRO A 325 -15.69 -1.84 28.93
C PRO A 325 -16.12 -1.43 30.33
N ASP A 326 -15.19 -1.36 31.29
CA ASP A 326 -15.49 -0.95 32.66
C ASP A 326 -15.68 0.54 32.84
N VAL A 327 -15.15 1.36 31.92
CA VAL A 327 -15.18 2.82 31.97
C VAL A 327 -15.49 3.42 30.61
N PHE A 328 -16.10 4.60 30.61
CA PHE A 328 -16.21 5.39 29.38
C PHE A 328 -14.84 5.88 28.95
N ALA A 329 -14.46 5.63 27.70
CA ALA A 329 -13.21 6.13 27.13
C ALA A 329 -13.41 6.66 25.72
N LEU A 330 -12.55 7.61 25.33
CA LEU A 330 -12.37 8.06 23.94
C LEU A 330 -10.91 7.84 23.59
N HIS A 331 -10.63 6.97 22.63
CA HIS A 331 -9.27 6.63 22.22
C HIS A 331 -8.70 7.63 21.21
N ASN A 332 -7.40 7.56 20.97
CA ASN A 332 -6.77 8.34 19.91
C ASN A 332 -7.27 7.82 18.57
N ASN A 333 -7.50 8.74 17.62
CA ASN A 333 -7.82 8.33 16.26
C ASN A 333 -6.56 7.82 15.56
N TYR A 334 -6.75 6.84 14.72
CA TYR A 334 -5.66 6.28 13.91
C TYR A 334 -6.11 6.06 12.44
N PRO A 335 -5.21 6.40 11.48
CA PRO A 335 -3.96 7.15 11.63
C PRO A 335 -4.18 8.61 12.10
N ASN A 336 -3.15 9.24 12.71
CA ASN A 336 -3.13 10.65 13.06
C ASN A 336 -1.68 11.19 13.03
N PRO A 337 -1.25 11.98 12.03
CA PRO A 337 -2.08 12.58 10.96
C PRO A 337 -2.70 11.57 10.01
N PHE A 338 -3.81 11.94 9.32
CA PHE A 338 -4.57 11.05 8.43
C PHE A 338 -4.88 11.69 7.07
N ASN A 339 -5.12 10.84 6.03
CA ASN A 339 -5.41 11.26 4.66
C ASN A 339 -6.27 10.24 3.90
N PRO A 340 -7.51 10.53 3.51
CA PRO A 340 -8.46 11.40 4.21
C PRO A 340 -9.23 10.66 5.29
N VAL A 341 -8.90 9.40 5.57
CA VAL A 341 -9.65 8.47 6.42
C VAL A 341 -8.95 8.25 7.76
N THR A 342 -9.71 8.19 8.83
CA THR A 342 -9.23 7.81 10.16
C THR A 342 -10.31 7.08 10.94
N ASN A 343 -9.91 6.20 11.84
CA ASN A 343 -10.79 5.51 12.77
C ASN A 343 -10.79 6.22 14.13
N ILE A 344 -11.95 6.30 14.75
CA ILE A 344 -12.14 6.81 16.11
C ILE A 344 -12.81 5.71 16.92
N THR A 345 -12.13 5.22 17.94
CA THR A 345 -12.62 4.18 18.85
C THR A 345 -13.08 4.81 20.17
N TYR A 346 -14.12 4.27 20.78
CA TYR A 346 -14.63 4.69 22.08
C TYR A 346 -15.33 3.55 22.81
N ASP A 347 -15.33 3.63 24.15
CA ASP A 347 -15.85 2.60 25.04
C ASP A 347 -17.07 3.10 25.82
N ILE A 348 -18.09 2.25 25.90
CA ILE A 348 -19.36 2.49 26.58
C ILE A 348 -19.57 1.36 27.59
N PRO A 349 -19.44 1.59 28.92
CA PRO A 349 -19.55 0.55 29.95
C PRO A 349 -21.01 0.24 30.32
N GLU A 350 -21.94 1.14 30.07
CA GLU A 350 -23.37 1.01 30.38
C GLU A 350 -24.23 1.67 29.30
N VAL A 351 -25.50 1.29 29.21
CA VAL A 351 -26.43 1.89 28.23
C VAL A 351 -26.41 3.41 28.34
N ALA A 352 -26.01 4.08 27.29
CA ALA A 352 -25.90 5.54 27.25
C ALA A 352 -26.34 6.15 25.92
N ASN A 353 -26.83 7.38 25.96
CA ASN A 353 -26.99 8.17 24.73
C ASN A 353 -25.65 8.79 24.39
N VAL A 354 -25.12 8.41 23.22
CA VAL A 354 -23.80 8.82 22.72
C VAL A 354 -23.97 9.83 21.60
N SER A 355 -23.17 10.92 21.63
CA SER A 355 -22.88 11.76 20.47
C SER A 355 -21.38 11.88 20.28
N LEU A 356 -20.93 11.71 19.04
CA LEU A 356 -19.54 11.93 18.62
C LEU A 356 -19.54 12.95 17.49
N ASP A 357 -19.01 14.11 17.78
CA ASP A 357 -19.04 15.27 16.89
C ASP A 357 -17.63 15.77 16.56
N ILE A 358 -17.41 16.17 15.32
CA ILE A 358 -16.16 16.80 14.83
C ILE A 358 -16.35 18.31 14.77
N TYR A 359 -15.33 19.06 15.19
CA TYR A 359 -15.28 20.52 15.22
C TYR A 359 -14.03 21.03 14.51
N ASN A 360 -14.12 22.19 13.87
CA ASN A 360 -12.97 22.92 13.39
C ASN A 360 -12.29 23.71 14.54
N VAL A 361 -11.15 24.35 14.27
CA VAL A 361 -10.40 25.16 15.27
C VAL A 361 -11.14 26.40 15.78
N MET A 362 -12.21 26.82 15.09
CA MET A 362 -13.10 27.91 15.55
C MET A 362 -14.21 27.41 16.47
N GLY A 363 -14.26 26.11 16.78
CA GLY A 363 -15.28 25.49 17.62
C GLY A 363 -16.62 25.28 16.91
N GLN A 364 -16.67 25.40 15.59
CA GLN A 364 -17.88 25.13 14.81
C GLN A 364 -17.95 23.63 14.52
N LYS A 365 -19.11 23.03 14.77
CA LYS A 365 -19.35 21.63 14.44
C LYS A 365 -19.39 21.45 12.91
N VAL A 366 -18.61 20.53 12.38
CA VAL A 366 -18.51 20.23 10.95
C VAL A 366 -19.15 18.88 10.59
N ARG A 367 -19.15 17.93 11.54
CA ARG A 367 -19.75 16.61 11.31
C ARG A 367 -20.28 16.02 12.61
N THR A 368 -21.39 15.30 12.54
CA THR A 368 -21.84 14.36 13.57
C THR A 368 -21.61 12.95 13.05
N LEU A 369 -20.70 12.20 13.69
CA LEU A 369 -20.37 10.83 13.31
C LEU A 369 -21.33 9.83 13.94
N VAL A 370 -21.71 10.06 15.21
CA VAL A 370 -22.59 9.20 15.98
C VAL A 370 -23.61 10.03 16.74
N ALA A 371 -24.86 9.57 16.75
CA ALA A 371 -25.92 10.13 17.58
C ALA A 371 -26.97 9.04 17.86
N GLY A 372 -27.07 8.55 19.11
CA GLY A 372 -28.05 7.53 19.47
C GLY A 372 -27.74 6.82 20.76
N SER A 373 -28.63 5.88 21.13
CA SER A 373 -28.44 5.00 22.29
C SER A 373 -27.50 3.85 21.93
N HIS A 374 -26.52 3.60 22.79
CA HIS A 374 -25.56 2.51 22.69
C HIS A 374 -25.71 1.57 23.87
N GLU A 375 -25.63 0.29 23.59
CA GLU A 375 -25.43 -0.75 24.60
C GLU A 375 -24.00 -0.73 25.11
N PRO A 376 -23.67 -1.39 26.24
CA PRO A 376 -22.29 -1.55 26.66
C PRO A 376 -21.45 -2.24 25.57
N GLY A 377 -20.25 -1.70 25.29
CA GLY A 377 -19.35 -2.24 24.26
C GLY A 377 -18.30 -1.25 23.79
N ARG A 378 -17.34 -1.75 23.02
CA ARG A 378 -16.35 -0.94 22.29
C ARG A 378 -16.87 -0.66 20.89
N TYR A 379 -16.80 0.60 20.46
CA TYR A 379 -17.34 1.08 19.20
C TYR A 379 -16.26 1.76 18.37
N ARG A 380 -16.28 1.51 17.08
CA ARG A 380 -15.39 2.13 16.11
C ARG A 380 -16.20 2.85 15.04
N VAL A 381 -15.80 4.06 14.69
CA VAL A 381 -16.42 4.84 13.62
C VAL A 381 -15.36 5.42 12.71
N LEU A 382 -15.55 5.21 11.41
CA LEU A 382 -14.68 5.72 10.37
C LEU A 382 -15.11 7.13 9.97
N TRP A 383 -14.14 8.06 9.85
CA TRP A 383 -14.37 9.39 9.33
C TRP A 383 -13.47 9.66 8.12
N ASN A 384 -14.09 10.03 7.01
CA ASN A 384 -13.45 10.29 5.72
C ASN A 384 -13.22 11.78 5.42
N ALA A 385 -13.02 12.62 6.44
CA ALA A 385 -12.79 14.06 6.34
C ALA A 385 -13.88 14.84 5.57
N THR A 386 -15.14 14.42 5.68
CA THR A 386 -16.28 15.14 5.11
C THR A 386 -17.13 15.83 6.20
N ASN A 387 -17.83 16.91 5.82
CA ASN A 387 -18.84 17.55 6.67
C ASN A 387 -20.20 16.82 6.60
N ASP A 388 -21.22 17.32 7.32
CA ASP A 388 -22.57 16.75 7.30
C ASP A 388 -23.27 16.79 5.93
N PHE A 389 -22.74 17.58 4.98
CA PHE A 389 -23.26 17.69 3.62
C PHE A 389 -22.50 16.77 2.63
N GLY A 390 -21.49 16.00 3.11
CA GLY A 390 -20.65 15.17 2.28
C GLY A 390 -19.51 15.92 1.57
N GLU A 391 -19.30 17.21 1.88
CA GLU A 391 -18.24 18.00 1.27
C GLU A 391 -16.91 17.77 1.99
N GLY A 392 -15.82 17.56 1.22
CA GLY A 392 -14.48 17.35 1.76
C GLY A 392 -13.93 18.56 2.50
N LEU A 393 -13.33 18.33 3.65
CA LEU A 393 -12.73 19.37 4.49
C LEU A 393 -11.28 19.64 4.09
N SER A 394 -10.77 20.85 4.41
CA SER A 394 -9.39 21.26 4.14
C SER A 394 -8.41 20.63 5.12
N SER A 395 -7.15 20.41 4.70
CA SER A 395 -6.05 20.05 5.61
C SER A 395 -5.98 20.98 6.81
N GLY A 396 -5.71 20.44 7.98
CA GLY A 396 -5.63 21.20 9.22
C GLY A 396 -6.00 20.42 10.46
N MET A 397 -5.96 21.08 11.60
CA MET A 397 -6.33 20.50 12.88
C MET A 397 -7.85 20.56 13.06
N TYR A 398 -8.43 19.45 13.52
CA TYR A 398 -9.79 19.28 13.95
C TYR A 398 -9.86 18.74 15.38
N ILE A 399 -11.02 18.82 15.98
CA ILE A 399 -11.26 18.35 17.33
C ILE A 399 -12.45 17.40 17.27
N TYR A 400 -12.35 16.22 17.85
CA TYR A 400 -13.50 15.37 18.05
C TYR A 400 -13.87 15.29 19.52
N LYS A 401 -15.16 15.26 19.78
CA LYS A 401 -15.75 15.28 21.11
C LYS A 401 -16.80 14.18 21.19
N ILE A 402 -16.64 13.31 22.19
CA ILE A 402 -17.70 12.39 22.60
C ILE A 402 -18.44 12.96 23.81
N GLN A 403 -19.75 12.72 23.86
CA GLN A 403 -20.57 12.83 25.04
C GLN A 403 -21.41 11.55 25.17
N ALA A 404 -21.27 10.85 26.30
CA ALA A 404 -22.00 9.64 26.62
C ALA A 404 -22.56 9.77 28.05
N GLY A 405 -23.86 10.06 28.17
CA GLY A 405 -24.44 10.46 29.45
C GLY A 405 -23.75 11.69 30.05
N ASP A 406 -23.17 11.55 31.24
CA ASP A 406 -22.39 12.60 31.92
C ASP A 406 -20.91 12.61 31.51
N PHE A 407 -20.43 11.57 30.84
CA PHE A 407 -19.04 11.50 30.35
C PHE A 407 -18.86 12.42 29.15
N VAL A 408 -17.77 13.20 29.18
CA VAL A 408 -17.35 14.04 28.07
C VAL A 408 -15.84 13.94 27.90
N SER A 409 -15.39 13.61 26.69
CA SER A 409 -13.97 13.59 26.34
C SER A 409 -13.73 14.29 25.01
N VAL A 410 -12.55 14.89 24.87
CA VAL A 410 -12.19 15.70 23.70
C VAL A 410 -10.76 15.36 23.30
N LYS A 411 -10.53 15.11 22.01
CA LYS A 411 -9.21 14.88 21.44
C LYS A 411 -9.01 15.66 20.14
N LYS A 412 -7.76 15.76 19.69
CA LYS A 412 -7.38 16.43 18.43
C LYS A 412 -7.00 15.43 17.37
N LEU A 413 -7.22 15.77 16.12
CA LEU A 413 -6.77 15.04 14.94
C LEU A 413 -6.26 16.00 13.87
N ILE A 414 -5.36 15.52 13.01
CA ILE A 414 -4.69 16.33 11.99
C ILE A 414 -4.98 15.69 10.63
N LEU A 415 -5.75 16.41 9.79
CA LEU A 415 -6.00 16.04 8.40
C LEU A 415 -4.85 16.59 7.54
N MET A 416 -4.21 15.72 6.79
CA MET A 416 -3.27 16.06 5.72
C MET A 416 -3.83 15.58 4.39
N LYS A 417 -3.84 16.46 3.39
CA LYS A 417 -4.23 16.16 2.01
C LYS A 417 -3.08 16.49 1.10
#